data_5e86a58c3129c3814edff486f2683094
#
_entry.id   5e86a58c3129c3814edff486f2683094
#
_cell.length_a   1.000
_cell.length_b   1.000
_cell.length_c   1.000
_cell.angle_alpha   90.00
_cell.angle_beta   90.00
_cell.angle_gamma   90.00
#
_symmetry.space_group_name_H-M   'P 1'
#
loop_
_entity.id
_entity.type
_entity.pdbx_description
1 polymer ?
#
loop_
_entity_poly.entity_id
_entity_poly.type
_entity_poly.pdbx_seq_one_letter_code
_entity_poly.pdbx_strand_id
1 'polypeptide(L)'
;MRNLLITGGCGFIGSNYINYILKKYNDINVINIDAMYYCASEKNIEEDIINSERYTLIKGNLCSYDLVYHIINNYKIEYIIHFAAQSHVQNSFDDALQYTKDNILGTHNLLEAVRNYGKIKKFIHVSTDEVYGESMIEKDENKKTKIITRKIKVN
;
A
#
# COMPACT_ATOMS: atom_id res chain seq x y z
N MET A 1 -15.44 4.89 14.81
CA MET A 1 -14.70 3.89 14.00
C MET A 1 -13.54 4.58 13.34
N ARG A 2 -12.41 3.91 13.15
CA ARG A 2 -11.19 4.44 12.51
C ARG A 2 -11.24 4.15 11.01
N ASN A 3 -11.01 5.14 10.19
CA ASN A 3 -11.05 4.98 8.73
C ASN A 3 -9.63 4.76 8.19
N LEU A 4 -9.40 3.59 7.63
CA LEU A 4 -8.13 3.13 7.08
C LEU A 4 -8.22 3.06 5.56
N LEU A 5 -7.37 3.81 4.86
CA LEU A 5 -7.17 3.66 3.43
C LEU A 5 -6.10 2.58 3.18
N ILE A 6 -6.45 1.61 2.37
CA ILE A 6 -5.51 0.62 1.84
C ILE A 6 -5.42 0.82 0.33
N THR A 7 -4.22 0.87 -0.20
CA THR A 7 -3.99 0.93 -1.64
C THR A 7 -3.38 -0.39 -2.12
N GLY A 8 -3.82 -0.89 -3.26
CA GLY A 8 -3.39 -2.21 -3.76
C GLY A 8 -3.97 -3.38 -2.95
N GLY A 9 -5.15 -3.17 -2.35
CA GLY A 9 -5.76 -4.14 -1.47
C GLY A 9 -6.38 -5.35 -2.16
N CYS A 10 -6.50 -5.36 -3.49
CA CYS A 10 -6.93 -6.54 -4.25
C CYS A 10 -5.75 -7.43 -4.70
N GLY A 11 -4.50 -6.99 -4.48
CA GLY A 11 -3.30 -7.80 -4.67
C GLY A 11 -3.09 -8.82 -3.55
N PHE A 12 -2.08 -9.68 -3.69
CA PHE A 12 -1.85 -10.79 -2.75
C PHE A 12 -1.64 -10.33 -1.30
N ILE A 13 -0.73 -9.39 -1.06
CA ILE A 13 -0.42 -8.96 0.31
C ILE A 13 -1.56 -8.12 0.89
N GLY A 14 -2.07 -7.16 0.11
CA GLY A 14 -3.12 -6.25 0.55
C GLY A 14 -4.43 -6.95 0.92
N SER A 15 -4.85 -7.93 0.11
CA SER A 15 -6.07 -8.70 0.38
C SER A 15 -5.98 -9.54 1.65
N ASN A 16 -4.86 -10.23 1.85
CA ASN A 16 -4.63 -10.98 3.08
C ASN A 16 -4.64 -10.07 4.32
N TYR A 17 -4.08 -8.86 4.19
CA TYR A 17 -4.11 -7.90 5.27
C TYR A 17 -5.53 -7.39 5.55
N ILE A 18 -6.34 -7.09 4.53
CA ILE A 18 -7.75 -6.68 4.67
C ILE A 18 -8.55 -7.77 5.37
N ASN A 19 -8.45 -9.01 4.89
CA ASN A 19 -9.14 -10.16 5.48
C ASN A 19 -8.78 -10.34 6.96
N TYR A 20 -7.50 -10.21 7.29
CA TYR A 20 -7.02 -10.31 8.66
C TYR A 20 -7.55 -9.18 9.56
N ILE A 21 -7.40 -7.91 9.14
CA ILE A 21 -7.65 -6.76 10.01
C ILE A 21 -9.15 -6.57 10.30
N LEU A 22 -10.03 -6.83 9.31
CA LEU A 22 -11.46 -6.71 9.47
C LEU A 22 -12.09 -7.83 10.31
N LYS A 23 -11.46 -9.01 10.35
CA LYS A 23 -11.83 -10.09 11.27
C LYS A 23 -11.35 -9.83 12.69
N LYS A 24 -10.15 -9.24 12.82
CA LYS A 24 -9.53 -9.03 14.13
C LYS A 24 -10.09 -7.83 14.89
N TYR A 25 -10.50 -6.76 14.19
CA TYR A 25 -10.92 -5.50 14.80
C TYR A 25 -12.30 -5.09 14.31
N ASN A 26 -13.20 -4.73 15.25
CA ASN A 26 -14.56 -4.33 14.94
C ASN A 26 -14.73 -2.80 14.80
N ASP A 27 -13.71 -2.02 15.13
CA ASP A 27 -13.74 -0.57 15.16
C ASP A 27 -13.00 0.08 13.97
N ILE A 28 -12.75 -0.68 12.91
CA ILE A 28 -12.06 -0.25 11.69
C ILE A 28 -12.99 -0.34 10.49
N ASN A 29 -13.05 0.73 9.71
CA ASN A 29 -13.54 0.73 8.34
C ASN A 29 -12.36 0.74 7.38
N VAL A 30 -12.42 -0.07 6.34
CA VAL A 30 -11.42 -0.14 5.29
C VAL A 30 -11.98 0.43 4.00
N ILE A 31 -11.32 1.44 3.48
CA ILE A 31 -11.49 1.94 2.12
C ILE A 31 -10.30 1.41 1.31
N ASN A 32 -10.58 0.61 0.29
CA ASN A 32 -9.57 0.00 -0.56
C ASN A 32 -9.59 0.64 -1.93
N ILE A 33 -8.48 1.24 -2.38
CA ILE A 33 -8.32 1.68 -3.76
C ILE A 33 -7.36 0.74 -4.50
N ASP A 34 -7.80 0.24 -5.65
CA ASP A 34 -7.01 -0.65 -6.49
C ASP A 34 -7.23 -0.36 -7.97
N ALA A 35 -6.16 -0.33 -8.75
CA ALA A 35 -6.23 -0.13 -10.21
C ALA A 35 -6.69 -1.38 -10.97
N MET A 36 -6.82 -2.51 -10.28
CA MET A 36 -7.29 -3.79 -10.81
C MET A 36 -6.44 -4.31 -11.98
N TYR A 37 -5.13 -4.20 -11.86
CA TYR A 37 -4.20 -4.78 -12.83
C TYR A 37 -4.17 -6.32 -12.75
N TYR A 38 -3.38 -6.93 -13.59
CA TYR A 38 -3.33 -8.39 -13.83
C TYR A 38 -3.24 -9.27 -12.57
N CYS A 39 -2.60 -8.78 -11.50
CA CYS A 39 -2.43 -9.52 -10.24
C CYS A 39 -3.52 -9.25 -9.20
N ALA A 40 -4.43 -8.30 -9.46
CA ALA A 40 -5.49 -7.93 -8.56
C ALA A 40 -6.78 -8.68 -8.86
N SER A 41 -7.48 -9.10 -7.82
CA SER A 41 -8.80 -9.73 -7.94
C SER A 41 -9.66 -9.42 -6.72
N GLU A 42 -10.93 -9.08 -6.96
CA GLU A 42 -11.92 -8.95 -5.87
C GLU A 42 -12.13 -10.28 -5.14
N LYS A 43 -11.92 -11.41 -5.82
CA LYS A 43 -12.03 -12.76 -5.22
C LYS A 43 -10.96 -13.06 -4.18
N ASN A 44 -9.91 -12.22 -4.07
CA ASN A 44 -8.92 -12.33 -3.01
C ASN A 44 -9.44 -11.81 -1.66
N ILE A 45 -10.55 -11.04 -1.68
CA ILE A 45 -11.26 -10.59 -0.48
C ILE A 45 -12.36 -11.60 -0.17
N GLU A 46 -12.47 -12.00 1.09
CA GLU A 46 -13.47 -12.97 1.52
C GLU A 46 -14.90 -12.40 1.40
N GLU A 47 -15.86 -13.26 1.07
CA GLU A 47 -17.23 -12.85 0.73
C GLU A 47 -17.95 -12.13 1.88
N ASP A 48 -17.73 -12.56 3.11
CA ASP A 48 -18.26 -11.92 4.32
C ASP A 48 -17.72 -10.49 4.51
N ILE A 49 -16.50 -10.23 4.06
CA ILE A 49 -15.86 -8.90 4.09
C ILE A 49 -16.37 -8.02 2.95
N ILE A 50 -16.48 -8.56 1.73
CA ILE A 50 -17.03 -7.82 0.58
C ILE A 50 -18.44 -7.31 0.89
N ASN A 51 -19.26 -8.11 1.56
CA ASN A 51 -20.63 -7.78 1.93
C ASN A 51 -20.75 -6.97 3.23
N SER A 52 -19.64 -6.66 3.87
CA SER A 52 -19.62 -5.89 5.12
C SER A 52 -19.75 -4.39 4.86
N GLU A 53 -20.55 -3.68 5.65
CA GLU A 53 -20.63 -2.22 5.65
C GLU A 53 -19.29 -1.54 6.03
N ARG A 54 -18.35 -2.30 6.60
CA ARG A 54 -17.02 -1.80 6.99
C ARG A 54 -15.98 -1.87 5.89
N TYR A 55 -16.34 -2.37 4.70
CA TYR A 55 -15.45 -2.48 3.56
C TYR A 55 -16.01 -1.72 2.34
N THR A 56 -15.17 -0.93 1.71
CA THR A 56 -15.50 -0.23 0.47
C THR A 56 -14.37 -0.40 -0.53
N LEU A 57 -14.67 -0.97 -1.70
CA LEU A 57 -13.74 -1.05 -2.82
C LEU A 57 -13.98 0.12 -3.78
N ILE A 58 -12.91 0.82 -4.13
CA ILE A 58 -12.88 1.86 -5.16
C ILE A 58 -11.91 1.42 -6.24
N LYS A 59 -12.42 1.16 -7.44
CA LYS A 59 -11.57 0.85 -8.60
C LYS A 59 -11.03 2.15 -9.17
N GLY A 60 -9.73 2.36 -9.05
CA GLY A 60 -9.09 3.60 -9.48
C GLY A 60 -7.58 3.56 -9.35
N ASN A 61 -6.91 4.45 -10.11
CA ASN A 61 -5.47 4.56 -10.15
C ASN A 61 -4.99 5.74 -9.32
N LEU A 62 -3.92 5.55 -8.54
CA LEU A 62 -3.29 6.59 -7.73
C LEU A 62 -2.68 7.74 -8.55
N CYS A 63 -2.49 7.53 -9.85
CA CYS A 63 -2.08 8.61 -10.76
C CYS A 63 -3.13 9.71 -10.91
N SER A 64 -4.39 9.46 -10.51
CA SER A 64 -5.44 10.49 -10.45
C SER A 64 -5.42 11.16 -9.08
N TYR A 65 -4.72 12.30 -8.98
CA TYR A 65 -4.63 13.08 -7.74
C TYR A 65 -6.01 13.46 -7.20
N ASP A 66 -6.92 13.94 -8.06
CA ASP A 66 -8.25 14.39 -7.64
C ASP A 66 -9.07 13.26 -7.02
N LEU A 67 -8.99 12.06 -7.60
CA LEU A 67 -9.64 10.87 -7.04
C LEU A 67 -9.06 10.53 -5.66
N VAL A 68 -7.74 10.50 -5.54
CA VAL A 68 -7.06 10.17 -4.27
C VAL A 68 -7.42 11.18 -3.18
N TYR A 69 -7.35 12.48 -3.50
CA TYR A 69 -7.70 13.55 -2.58
C TYR A 69 -9.17 13.51 -2.17
N HIS A 70 -10.07 13.25 -3.14
CA HIS A 70 -11.49 13.08 -2.88
C HIS A 70 -11.75 11.93 -1.90
N ILE A 71 -11.13 10.78 -2.11
CA ILE A 71 -11.26 9.61 -1.22
C ILE A 71 -10.82 9.98 0.19
N ILE A 72 -9.61 10.53 0.34
CA ILE A 72 -9.05 10.87 1.65
C ILE A 72 -9.98 11.82 2.41
N ASN A 73 -10.47 12.85 1.73
CA ASN A 73 -11.31 13.87 2.34
C ASN A 73 -12.75 13.38 2.62
N ASN A 74 -13.39 12.71 1.65
CA ASN A 74 -14.77 12.25 1.76
C ASN A 74 -14.95 11.17 2.83
N TYR A 75 -14.04 10.20 2.87
CA TYR A 75 -14.06 9.13 3.87
C TYR A 75 -13.37 9.51 5.18
N LYS A 76 -12.87 10.75 5.32
CA LYS A 76 -12.20 11.25 6.54
C LYS A 76 -11.11 10.28 7.01
N ILE A 77 -10.21 9.92 6.09
CA ILE A 77 -9.15 8.94 6.34
C ILE A 77 -8.23 9.39 7.46
N GLU A 78 -7.92 8.48 8.37
CA GLU A 78 -7.03 8.73 9.51
C GLU A 78 -5.71 7.97 9.39
N TYR A 79 -5.74 6.81 8.75
CA TYR A 79 -4.60 5.90 8.61
C TYR A 79 -4.48 5.44 7.17
N ILE A 80 -3.26 5.27 6.70
CA ILE A 80 -2.99 4.77 5.34
C ILE A 80 -1.96 3.66 5.39
N ILE A 81 -2.22 2.56 4.67
CA ILE A 81 -1.23 1.54 4.36
C ILE A 81 -1.16 1.40 2.84
N HIS A 82 0.01 1.71 2.31
CA HIS A 82 0.26 1.75 0.89
C HIS A 82 0.97 0.46 0.45
N PHE A 83 0.20 -0.48 -0.15
CA PHE A 83 0.71 -1.71 -0.75
C PHE A 83 0.79 -1.62 -2.27
N ALA A 84 0.11 -0.65 -2.89
CA ALA A 84 0.06 -0.56 -4.34
C ALA A 84 1.46 -0.35 -4.92
N ALA A 85 1.90 -1.29 -5.73
CA ALA A 85 3.14 -1.25 -6.48
C ALA A 85 3.08 -2.23 -7.64
N GLN A 86 3.70 -1.87 -8.75
CA GLN A 86 4.08 -2.80 -9.80
C GLN A 86 5.41 -3.44 -9.40
N SER A 87 5.41 -4.75 -9.12
CA SER A 87 6.57 -5.46 -8.55
C SER A 87 7.15 -6.55 -9.45
N HIS A 88 6.53 -6.84 -10.61
CA HIS A 88 6.99 -7.88 -11.51
C HIS A 88 8.15 -7.39 -12.38
N VAL A 89 9.36 -7.86 -12.11
CA VAL A 89 10.59 -7.37 -12.74
C VAL A 89 10.55 -7.48 -14.27
N GLN A 90 10.14 -8.62 -14.83
CA GLN A 90 10.12 -8.79 -16.28
C GLN A 90 9.20 -7.78 -16.96
N ASN A 91 7.99 -7.59 -16.44
CA ASN A 91 7.05 -6.61 -17.01
C ASN A 91 7.58 -5.17 -16.95
N SER A 92 8.49 -4.86 -16.00
CA SER A 92 9.08 -3.52 -15.91
C SER A 92 10.03 -3.19 -17.07
N PHE A 93 10.59 -4.19 -17.74
CA PHE A 93 11.38 -4.00 -18.96
C PHE A 93 10.48 -3.79 -20.19
N ASP A 94 9.30 -4.42 -20.20
CA ASP A 94 8.37 -4.33 -21.33
C ASP A 94 7.59 -3.01 -21.31
N ASP A 95 7.25 -2.47 -20.13
CA ASP A 95 6.51 -1.20 -19.95
C ASP A 95 7.07 -0.35 -18.81
N ALA A 96 8.31 0.09 -18.94
CA ALA A 96 8.99 0.89 -17.93
C ALA A 96 8.27 2.21 -17.59
N LEU A 97 7.59 2.83 -18.57
CA LEU A 97 6.87 4.08 -18.35
C LEU A 97 5.64 3.88 -17.45
N GLN A 98 4.90 2.78 -17.62
CA GLN A 98 3.78 2.46 -16.76
C GLN A 98 4.24 2.21 -15.32
N TYR A 99 5.36 1.48 -15.15
CA TYR A 99 5.96 1.26 -13.83
C TYR A 99 6.39 2.55 -13.15
N THR A 100 6.99 3.48 -13.90
CA THR A 100 7.35 4.81 -13.39
C THR A 100 6.09 5.59 -12.95
N LYS A 101 5.05 5.59 -13.77
CA LYS A 101 3.78 6.24 -13.42
C LYS A 101 3.17 5.66 -12.16
N ASP A 102 3.01 4.34 -12.10
CA ASP A 102 2.32 3.70 -10.99
C ASP A 102 3.13 3.78 -9.69
N ASN A 103 4.43 3.47 -9.74
CA ASN A 103 5.25 3.39 -8.54
C ASN A 103 5.74 4.76 -8.05
N ILE A 104 6.07 5.68 -8.96
CA ILE A 104 6.61 7.00 -8.60
C ILE A 104 5.50 8.04 -8.55
N LEU A 105 4.81 8.29 -9.67
CA LEU A 105 3.79 9.33 -9.72
C LEU A 105 2.59 8.98 -8.84
N GLY A 106 2.13 7.73 -8.83
CA GLY A 106 1.03 7.28 -7.98
C GLY A 106 1.34 7.47 -6.50
N THR A 107 2.54 7.07 -6.06
CA THR A 107 3.01 7.28 -4.68
C THR A 107 3.15 8.76 -4.35
N HIS A 108 3.71 9.57 -5.26
CA HIS A 108 3.84 11.02 -5.07
C HIS A 108 2.47 11.69 -4.92
N ASN A 109 1.52 11.38 -5.78
CA ASN A 109 0.15 11.90 -5.69
C ASN A 109 -0.50 11.56 -4.34
N LEU A 110 -0.32 10.32 -3.87
CA LEU A 110 -0.84 9.90 -2.57
C LEU A 110 -0.21 10.71 -1.43
N LEU A 111 1.11 10.91 -1.44
CA LEU A 111 1.81 11.71 -0.43
C LEU A 111 1.38 13.18 -0.47
N GLU A 112 1.19 13.73 -1.66
CA GLU A 112 0.74 15.12 -1.84
C GLU A 112 -0.71 15.32 -1.35
N ALA A 113 -1.58 14.35 -1.63
CA ALA A 113 -2.94 14.35 -1.11
C ALA A 113 -2.97 14.27 0.42
N VAL A 114 -2.09 13.44 1.01
CA VAL A 114 -1.90 13.34 2.47
C VAL A 114 -1.43 14.66 3.06
N ARG A 115 -0.43 15.30 2.44
CA ARG A 115 0.10 16.60 2.87
C ARG A 115 -0.99 17.67 2.85
N ASN A 116 -1.75 17.75 1.76
CA ASN A 116 -2.78 18.77 1.58
C ASN A 116 -4.00 18.54 2.50
N TYR A 117 -4.33 17.29 2.80
CA TYR A 117 -5.39 16.97 3.77
C TYR A 117 -5.00 17.28 5.21
N GLY A 118 -3.75 17.05 5.61
CA GLY A 118 -3.15 17.45 6.88
C GLY A 118 -3.70 16.77 8.15
N LYS A 119 -4.54 15.72 8.03
CA LYS A 119 -5.18 15.08 9.20
C LYS A 119 -4.87 13.57 9.32
N ILE A 120 -3.94 13.06 8.50
CA ILE A 120 -3.51 11.66 8.58
C ILE A 120 -2.67 11.47 9.84
N LYS A 121 -3.08 10.51 10.68
CA LYS A 121 -2.40 10.17 11.93
C LYS A 121 -1.16 9.29 11.71
N LYS A 122 -1.23 8.38 10.72
CA LYS A 122 -0.13 7.49 10.37
C LYS A 122 -0.22 7.05 8.92
N PHE A 123 0.91 7.13 8.25
CA PHE A 123 1.14 6.61 6.90
C PHE A 123 2.19 5.50 6.97
N ILE A 124 1.88 4.33 6.41
CA ILE A 124 2.82 3.21 6.28
C ILE A 124 2.98 2.93 4.80
N HIS A 125 4.23 3.03 4.32
CA HIS A 125 4.61 2.60 2.97
C HIS A 125 5.27 1.23 3.06
N VAL A 126 4.67 0.24 2.41
CA VAL A 126 5.24 -1.11 2.31
C VAL A 126 6.22 -1.10 1.15
N SER A 127 7.48 -1.06 1.49
CA SER A 127 8.61 -1.01 0.55
C SER A 127 9.29 -2.37 0.47
N THR A 128 10.45 -2.43 -0.15
CA THR A 128 11.28 -3.62 -0.36
C THR A 128 12.68 -3.37 0.19
N ASP A 129 13.43 -4.43 0.44
CA ASP A 129 14.84 -4.39 0.83
C ASP A 129 15.75 -3.89 -0.31
N GLU A 130 15.33 -4.02 -1.54
CA GLU A 130 16.03 -3.52 -2.74
C GLU A 130 16.40 -2.02 -2.65
N VAL A 131 15.64 -1.23 -1.86
CA VAL A 131 15.94 0.20 -1.65
C VAL A 131 17.27 0.45 -0.93
N TYR A 132 17.85 -0.56 -0.33
CA TYR A 132 19.14 -0.48 0.36
C TYR A 132 20.33 -0.88 -0.52
N GLY A 133 20.07 -1.37 -1.75
CA GLY A 133 21.08 -1.93 -2.63
C GLY A 133 21.61 -3.29 -2.17
N GLU A 134 22.68 -3.73 -2.80
CA GLU A 134 23.34 -4.98 -2.39
C GLU A 134 23.83 -4.89 -0.95
N SER A 135 23.38 -5.82 -0.11
CA SER A 135 23.97 -5.99 1.22
C SER A 135 25.33 -6.65 1.07
N MET A 136 26.40 -5.89 1.27
CA MET A 136 27.72 -6.48 1.41
C MET A 136 27.71 -7.33 2.67
N ILE A 137 27.69 -8.65 2.50
CA ILE A 137 27.96 -9.60 3.58
C ILE A 137 29.49 -9.59 3.73
N GLU A 138 30.01 -8.83 4.68
CA GLU A 138 31.36 -9.09 5.19
C GLU A 138 31.33 -10.50 5.81
N LYS A 139 31.93 -11.45 5.14
CA LYS A 139 32.20 -12.79 5.70
C LYS A 139 33.28 -12.63 6.75
N ASP A 140 32.90 -12.28 7.94
CA ASP A 140 33.70 -12.51 9.13
C ASP A 140 33.53 -13.98 9.50
N GLU A 141 34.52 -14.82 9.23
CA GLU A 141 34.48 -16.28 9.39
C GLU A 141 34.16 -16.75 10.84
N ASN A 142 34.07 -15.82 11.80
CA ASN A 142 33.84 -16.08 13.22
C ASN A 142 32.61 -15.44 13.85
N LYS A 143 31.72 -14.80 13.11
CA LYS A 143 30.51 -14.14 13.67
C LYS A 143 29.24 -14.61 13.01
N LYS A 144 28.27 -15.04 13.84
CA LYS A 144 26.88 -15.30 13.48
C LYS A 144 26.32 -14.14 12.69
N THR A 145 25.70 -14.42 11.55
CA THR A 145 25.05 -13.48 10.64
C THR A 145 24.18 -12.51 11.42
N LYS A 146 24.54 -11.23 11.43
CA LYS A 146 23.75 -10.16 12.04
C LYS A 146 22.99 -9.47 10.92
N ILE A 147 21.67 -9.68 10.87
CA ILE A 147 20.78 -8.90 10.01
C ILE A 147 20.71 -7.49 10.60
N ILE A 148 21.27 -6.51 9.90
CA ILE A 148 21.20 -5.11 10.32
C ILE A 148 19.91 -4.51 9.74
N THR A 149 18.85 -4.48 10.54
CA THR A 149 17.67 -3.69 10.23
C THR A 149 17.93 -2.23 10.63
N ARG A 150 18.12 -1.34 9.67
CA ARG A 150 18.13 0.10 9.94
C ARG A 150 16.70 0.61 10.10
N LYS A 151 16.35 1.07 11.30
CA LYS A 151 15.14 1.87 11.51
C LYS A 151 15.39 3.28 10.98
N ILE A 152 14.69 3.67 9.92
CA ILE A 152 14.65 5.06 9.48
C ILE A 152 13.68 5.79 10.41
N LYS A 153 14.19 6.72 11.22
CA LYS A 153 13.36 7.72 11.90
C LYS A 153 13.02 8.80 10.89
N VAL A 154 11.75 8.92 10.53
CA VAL A 154 11.23 10.13 9.88
C VAL A 154 10.84 11.09 11.00
N ASN A 155 11.52 12.22 11.07
CA ASN A 155 11.18 13.33 11.96
C ASN A 155 10.04 14.13 11.36
#